data_886a9cca31306896501d0a5f934117c5
#
_entry.id   886a9cca31306896501d0a5f934117c5
#
_cell.length_a   1.000
_cell.length_b   1.000
_cell.length_c   1.000
_cell.angle_alpha   90.00
_cell.angle_beta   90.00
_cell.angle_gamma   90.00
#
_symmetry.space_group_name_H-M   'P 1'
#
loop_
_entity.id
_entity.type
_entity.pdbx_description
1 polymer ?
#
loop_
_entity_poly.entity_id
_entity_poly.type
_entity_poly.pdbx_seq_one_letter_code
_entity_poly.pdbx_strand_id
1 'polypeptide(L)'
;MNLKEQLLREEGSESCAYQDTLGFWTIGVGRLIDPKKGNGLSQDEIEYLLDNDIKKITEQVHKFLPWVSELNEPRQAVLIGMAFQMGLRGLLGFKRMLSAAEDGQYFEAAAQMIESTWARQTPERAHRLATQMETGEWV
;
A
#
# COMPACT_ATOMS: atom_id res chain seq x y z
N MET A 1 17.56 22.00 -25.37
CA MET A 1 17.70 20.61 -24.92
C MET A 1 18.71 20.55 -23.79
N ASN A 2 18.48 19.65 -22.85
CA ASN A 2 19.39 19.38 -21.74
C ASN A 2 19.64 17.86 -21.66
N LEU A 3 20.56 17.45 -20.78
CA LEU A 3 20.90 16.03 -20.63
C LEU A 3 19.70 15.16 -20.28
N LYS A 4 18.81 15.63 -19.41
CA LYS A 4 17.60 14.89 -19.02
C LYS A 4 16.70 14.60 -20.22
N GLU A 5 16.44 15.61 -21.01
CA GLU A 5 15.64 15.48 -22.25
C GLU A 5 16.30 14.52 -23.24
N GLN A 6 17.63 14.61 -23.37
CA GLN A 6 18.38 13.70 -24.21
C GLN A 6 18.22 12.24 -23.76
N LEU A 7 18.41 11.98 -22.45
CA LEU A 7 18.30 10.62 -21.91
C LEU A 7 16.88 10.06 -22.04
N LEU A 8 15.85 10.90 -21.82
CA LEU A 8 14.46 10.48 -22.04
C LEU A 8 14.22 10.06 -23.50
N ARG A 9 14.83 10.76 -24.45
CA ARG A 9 14.72 10.39 -25.86
C ARG A 9 15.46 9.10 -26.18
N GLU A 10 16.70 8.94 -25.70
CA GLU A 10 17.54 7.78 -26.03
C GLU A 10 17.12 6.50 -25.31
N GLU A 11 16.72 6.60 -24.03
CA GLU A 11 16.40 5.43 -23.19
C GLU A 11 14.90 5.13 -23.12
N GLY A 12 14.06 6.10 -23.49
CA GLY A 12 12.62 5.99 -23.29
C GLY A 12 12.22 6.19 -21.82
N SER A 13 10.92 6.08 -21.56
CA SER A 13 10.37 6.23 -20.21
C SER A 13 9.25 5.20 -20.01
N GLU A 14 9.53 4.14 -19.29
CA GLU A 14 8.61 3.03 -19.06
C GLU A 14 8.17 3.00 -17.60
N SER A 15 6.87 3.05 -17.38
CA SER A 15 6.31 3.02 -16.03
C SER A 15 6.34 1.62 -15.40
N CYS A 16 6.38 0.58 -16.23
CA CYS A 16 6.41 -0.82 -15.79
C CYS A 16 7.74 -1.47 -16.12
N ALA A 17 8.10 -2.49 -15.36
CA ALA A 17 9.29 -3.26 -15.62
C ALA A 17 9.21 -3.97 -16.98
N TYR A 18 10.32 -3.99 -17.70
CA TYR A 18 10.47 -4.67 -18.97
C TYR A 18 11.85 -5.31 -19.07
N GLN A 19 12.02 -6.27 -19.96
CA GLN A 19 13.33 -6.84 -20.24
C GLN A 19 14.00 -6.07 -21.37
N ASP A 20 15.28 -5.70 -21.17
CA ASP A 20 16.06 -5.06 -22.21
C ASP A 20 16.45 -6.07 -23.31
N THR A 21 17.22 -5.62 -24.31
CA THR A 21 17.64 -6.47 -25.43
C THR A 21 18.47 -7.68 -25.01
N LEU A 22 19.08 -7.64 -23.83
CA LEU A 22 19.87 -8.74 -23.25
C LEU A 22 19.07 -9.56 -22.25
N GLY A 23 17.78 -9.26 -22.04
CA GLY A 23 16.90 -9.98 -21.14
C GLY A 23 16.98 -9.55 -19.68
N PHE A 24 17.61 -8.42 -19.37
CA PHE A 24 17.69 -7.90 -17.99
C PHE A 24 16.51 -7.00 -17.66
N TRP A 25 15.95 -7.17 -16.47
CA TRP A 25 14.83 -6.36 -15.99
C TRP A 25 15.24 -4.90 -15.79
N THR A 26 14.44 -4.02 -16.37
CA THR A 26 14.69 -2.58 -16.47
C THR A 26 13.39 -1.83 -16.21
N ILE A 27 13.45 -0.59 -15.71
CA ILE A 27 12.28 0.26 -15.48
C ILE A 27 12.66 1.73 -15.68
N GLY A 28 11.67 2.56 -15.94
CA GLY A 28 11.85 4.01 -16.04
C GLY A 28 12.71 4.38 -17.23
N VAL A 29 13.74 5.19 -16.99
CA VAL A 29 14.67 5.67 -18.02
C VAL A 29 15.93 4.82 -17.95
N GLY A 30 15.84 3.60 -18.48
CA GLY A 30 16.98 2.69 -18.57
C GLY A 30 17.54 2.20 -17.23
N ARG A 31 16.77 2.22 -16.14
CA ARG A 31 17.24 1.78 -14.83
C ARG A 31 17.22 0.26 -14.73
N LEU A 32 18.39 -0.35 -14.66
CA LEU A 32 18.53 -1.80 -14.42
C LEU A 32 18.15 -2.15 -12.99
N ILE A 33 17.15 -3.02 -12.85
CA ILE A 33 16.63 -3.52 -11.56
C ILE A 33 16.74 -5.03 -11.45
N ASP A 34 17.44 -5.65 -12.38
CA ASP A 34 17.62 -7.10 -12.43
C ASP A 34 18.45 -7.58 -11.22
N PRO A 35 18.04 -8.67 -10.53
CA PRO A 35 18.79 -9.19 -9.38
C PRO A 35 20.21 -9.63 -9.71
N LYS A 36 20.48 -9.97 -10.97
CA LYS A 36 21.80 -10.44 -11.43
C LYS A 36 22.66 -9.30 -11.98
N LYS A 37 22.05 -8.19 -12.38
CA LYS A 37 22.75 -7.07 -12.98
C LYS A 37 22.01 -5.77 -12.66
N GLY A 38 22.73 -4.80 -12.14
CA GLY A 38 22.19 -3.51 -11.72
C GLY A 38 22.11 -3.39 -10.20
N ASN A 39 21.82 -2.19 -9.73
CA ASN A 39 21.80 -1.88 -8.30
C ASN A 39 20.36 -1.86 -7.72
N GLY A 40 19.36 -2.12 -8.56
CA GLY A 40 17.95 -2.00 -8.16
C GLY A 40 17.58 -0.59 -7.74
N LEU A 41 16.82 -0.48 -6.66
CA LEU A 41 16.46 0.79 -6.06
C LEU A 41 17.33 1.07 -4.85
N SER A 42 17.73 2.34 -4.66
CA SER A 42 18.39 2.77 -3.44
C SER A 42 17.39 2.91 -2.30
N GLN A 43 17.86 3.01 -1.07
CA GLN A 43 16.99 3.14 0.10
C GLN A 43 16.13 4.39 0.03
N ASP A 44 16.69 5.52 -0.40
CA ASP A 44 15.94 6.77 -0.58
C ASP A 44 14.87 6.67 -1.67
N GLU A 45 15.13 5.92 -2.74
CA GLU A 45 14.13 5.65 -3.78
C GLU A 45 12.99 4.77 -3.26
N ILE A 46 13.30 3.74 -2.47
CA ILE A 46 12.28 2.88 -1.83
C ILE A 46 11.40 3.72 -0.90
N GLU A 47 12.01 4.57 -0.08
CA GLU A 47 11.26 5.45 0.84
C GLU A 47 10.40 6.47 0.08
N TYR A 48 10.91 7.04 -1.00
CA TYR A 48 10.14 7.95 -1.86
C TYR A 48 8.90 7.26 -2.44
N LEU A 49 9.05 6.05 -2.98
CA LEU A 49 7.93 5.27 -3.50
C LEU A 49 6.92 4.96 -2.41
N LEU A 50 7.39 4.56 -1.23
CA LEU A 50 6.52 4.25 -0.09
C LEU A 50 5.73 5.48 0.35
N ASP A 51 6.39 6.62 0.53
CA ASP A 51 5.72 7.86 0.94
C ASP A 51 4.67 8.30 -0.08
N ASN A 52 5.01 8.19 -1.38
CA ASN A 52 4.09 8.51 -2.45
C ASN A 52 2.89 7.57 -2.48
N ASP A 53 3.11 6.26 -2.28
CA ASP A 53 2.04 5.26 -2.23
C ASP A 53 1.13 5.48 -1.02
N ILE A 54 1.70 5.74 0.16
CA ILE A 54 0.93 6.05 1.37
C ILE A 54 0.05 7.27 1.15
N LYS A 55 0.59 8.33 0.55
CA LYS A 55 -0.17 9.54 0.26
C LYS A 55 -1.37 9.25 -0.64
N LYS A 56 -1.16 8.53 -1.73
CA LYS A 56 -2.22 8.19 -2.69
C LYS A 56 -3.30 7.33 -2.05
N ILE A 57 -2.93 6.28 -1.33
CA ILE A 57 -3.91 5.38 -0.73
C ILE A 57 -4.67 6.06 0.40
N THR A 58 -4.01 6.91 1.18
CA THR A 58 -4.65 7.70 2.24
C THR A 58 -5.71 8.64 1.66
N GLU A 59 -5.40 9.33 0.57
CA GLU A 59 -6.35 10.20 -0.13
C GLU A 59 -7.55 9.42 -0.63
N GLN A 60 -7.34 8.23 -1.20
CA GLN A 60 -8.43 7.37 -1.67
C GLN A 60 -9.31 6.88 -0.52
N VAL A 61 -8.72 6.43 0.56
CA VAL A 61 -9.47 5.97 1.74
C VAL A 61 -10.31 7.11 2.31
N HIS A 62 -9.75 8.30 2.48
CA HIS A 62 -10.48 9.46 3.00
C HIS A 62 -11.58 9.94 2.05
N LYS A 63 -11.39 9.78 0.75
CA LYS A 63 -12.40 10.14 -0.25
C LYS A 63 -13.63 9.24 -0.18
N PHE A 64 -13.43 7.94 -0.08
CA PHE A 64 -14.52 6.95 -0.08
C PHE A 64 -15.06 6.64 1.31
N LEU A 65 -14.25 6.84 2.35
CA LEU A 65 -14.61 6.61 3.75
C LEU A 65 -14.20 7.85 4.57
N PRO A 66 -14.93 8.97 4.42
CA PRO A 66 -14.56 10.24 5.08
C PRO A 66 -14.45 10.14 6.61
N TRP A 67 -15.25 9.26 7.22
CA TRP A 67 -15.28 9.06 8.67
C TRP A 67 -13.95 8.50 9.22
N VAL A 68 -13.11 7.88 8.36
CA VAL A 68 -11.82 7.34 8.79
C VAL A 68 -10.92 8.42 9.39
N SER A 69 -10.99 9.64 8.88
CA SER A 69 -10.21 10.77 9.40
C SER A 69 -10.53 11.13 10.86
N GLU A 70 -11.69 10.70 11.37
CA GLU A 70 -12.11 10.94 12.75
C GLU A 70 -11.63 9.88 13.73
N LEU A 71 -11.12 8.75 13.22
CA LEU A 71 -10.50 7.71 14.04
C LEU A 71 -9.14 8.19 14.57
N ASN A 72 -8.70 7.60 15.68
CA ASN A 72 -7.34 7.85 16.13
C ASN A 72 -6.32 7.30 15.12
N GLU A 73 -5.07 7.75 15.23
CA GLU A 73 -4.04 7.42 14.25
C GLU A 73 -3.79 5.91 14.09
N PRO A 74 -3.68 5.10 15.17
CA PRO A 74 -3.49 3.66 15.00
C PRO A 74 -4.62 2.97 14.25
N ARG A 75 -5.87 3.35 14.48
CA ARG A 75 -7.02 2.78 13.76
C ARG A 75 -7.08 3.21 12.31
N GLN A 76 -6.77 4.48 12.02
CA GLN A 76 -6.61 4.93 10.64
C GLN A 76 -5.55 4.09 9.91
N ALA A 77 -4.42 3.84 10.57
CA ALA A 77 -3.33 3.04 10.01
C ALA A 77 -3.75 1.61 9.67
N VAL A 78 -4.64 1.00 10.46
CA VAL A 78 -5.18 -0.33 10.13
C VAL A 78 -5.89 -0.30 8.78
N LEU A 79 -6.81 0.62 8.59
CA LEU A 79 -7.62 0.69 7.37
C LEU A 79 -6.78 1.11 6.15
N ILE A 80 -5.92 2.09 6.32
CA ILE A 80 -5.01 2.53 5.26
C ILE A 80 -4.04 1.39 4.89
N GLY A 81 -3.50 0.68 5.88
CA GLY A 81 -2.62 -0.45 5.65
C GLY A 81 -3.29 -1.62 4.94
N MET A 82 -4.56 -1.90 5.27
CA MET A 82 -5.35 -2.90 4.55
C MET A 82 -5.55 -2.48 3.09
N ALA A 83 -5.91 -1.22 2.84
CA ALA A 83 -6.06 -0.70 1.49
C ALA A 83 -4.74 -0.72 0.72
N PHE A 84 -3.61 -0.45 1.39
CA PHE A 84 -2.28 -0.55 0.79
C PHE A 84 -2.00 -1.97 0.30
N GLN A 85 -2.35 -2.98 1.10
CA GLN A 85 -2.12 -4.38 0.75
C GLN A 85 -3.05 -4.90 -0.34
N MET A 86 -4.35 -4.66 -0.22
CA MET A 86 -5.37 -5.29 -1.06
C MET A 86 -6.06 -4.33 -2.04
N GLY A 87 -5.66 -3.07 -2.04
CA GLY A 87 -6.31 -2.01 -2.81
C GLY A 87 -7.55 -1.47 -2.11
N LEU A 88 -7.98 -0.28 -2.52
CA LEU A 88 -9.20 0.34 -1.97
C LEU A 88 -10.42 -0.58 -2.17
N ARG A 89 -10.54 -1.17 -3.35
CA ARG A 89 -11.66 -2.06 -3.66
C ARG A 89 -11.73 -3.26 -2.71
N GLY A 90 -10.57 -3.84 -2.38
CA GLY A 90 -10.47 -4.94 -1.42
C GLY A 90 -10.94 -4.51 -0.04
N LEU A 91 -10.48 -3.34 0.43
CA LEU A 91 -10.93 -2.78 1.71
C LEU A 91 -12.44 -2.55 1.72
N LEU A 92 -12.99 -1.95 0.68
CA LEU A 92 -14.44 -1.64 0.60
C LEU A 92 -15.31 -2.91 0.63
N GLY A 93 -14.75 -4.06 0.31
CA GLY A 93 -15.44 -5.35 0.44
C GLY A 93 -15.70 -5.79 1.88
N PHE A 94 -14.98 -5.23 2.85
CA PHE A 94 -15.15 -5.50 4.29
C PHE A 94 -16.32 -4.71 4.88
N LYS A 95 -17.51 -4.89 4.34
CA LYS A 95 -18.68 -4.06 4.65
C LYS A 95 -19.08 -4.07 6.13
N ARG A 96 -19.12 -5.25 6.76
CA ARG A 96 -19.49 -5.38 8.18
C ARG A 96 -18.42 -4.78 9.09
N MET A 97 -17.16 -5.04 8.78
CA MET A 97 -16.03 -4.48 9.54
C MET A 97 -16.04 -2.96 9.46
N LEU A 98 -16.21 -2.40 8.27
CA LEU A 98 -16.24 -0.94 8.09
C LEU A 98 -17.43 -0.31 8.78
N SER A 99 -18.62 -0.93 8.73
CA SER A 99 -19.80 -0.45 9.45
C SER A 99 -19.58 -0.44 10.95
N ALA A 100 -18.98 -1.50 11.50
CA ALA A 100 -18.66 -1.59 12.92
C ALA A 100 -17.64 -0.52 13.34
N ALA A 101 -16.59 -0.33 12.55
CA ALA A 101 -15.56 0.67 12.83
C ALA A 101 -16.12 2.10 12.79
N GLU A 102 -16.97 2.42 11.83
CA GLU A 102 -17.64 3.70 11.71
C GLU A 102 -18.50 4.00 12.96
N ASP A 103 -19.19 2.98 13.47
CA ASP A 103 -20.05 3.10 14.65
C ASP A 103 -19.29 3.04 15.99
N GLY A 104 -17.96 2.95 15.96
CA GLY A 104 -17.16 2.84 17.17
C GLY A 104 -17.18 1.46 17.83
N GLN A 105 -17.71 0.45 17.13
CA GLN A 105 -17.78 -0.94 17.61
C GLN A 105 -16.48 -1.68 17.24
N TYR A 106 -15.38 -1.30 17.90
CA TYR A 106 -14.03 -1.76 17.51
C TYR A 106 -13.77 -3.23 17.80
N PHE A 107 -14.37 -3.76 18.86
CA PHE A 107 -14.31 -5.21 19.13
C PHE A 107 -14.96 -6.00 17.99
N GLU A 108 -16.14 -5.58 17.56
CA GLU A 108 -16.85 -6.21 16.45
C GLU A 108 -16.07 -6.05 15.14
N ALA A 109 -15.52 -4.87 14.88
CA ALA A 109 -14.68 -4.65 13.70
C ALA A 109 -13.49 -5.63 13.69
N ALA A 110 -12.80 -5.78 14.81
CA ALA A 110 -11.68 -6.71 14.94
C ALA A 110 -12.12 -8.15 14.71
N ALA A 111 -13.27 -8.56 15.25
CA ALA A 111 -13.83 -9.91 15.03
C ALA A 111 -14.09 -10.19 13.55
N GLN A 112 -14.67 -9.22 12.84
CA GLN A 112 -14.91 -9.34 11.39
C GLN A 112 -13.60 -9.45 10.60
N MET A 113 -12.54 -8.78 11.03
CA MET A 113 -11.22 -8.91 10.42
C MET A 113 -10.70 -10.34 10.54
N ILE A 114 -10.78 -10.93 11.72
CA ILE A 114 -10.28 -12.29 12.01
C ILE A 114 -11.08 -13.37 11.25
N GLU A 115 -12.36 -13.18 11.04
CA GLU A 115 -13.23 -14.13 10.34
C GLU A 115 -13.06 -14.12 8.83
N SER A 116 -12.28 -13.20 8.28
CA SER A 116 -12.15 -12.99 6.84
C SER A 116 -11.22 -14.00 6.16
N THR A 117 -11.36 -14.13 4.84
CA THR A 117 -10.42 -14.87 3.99
C THR A 117 -9.03 -14.28 4.07
N TRP A 118 -8.92 -12.94 4.12
CA TRP A 118 -7.66 -12.24 4.29
C TRP A 118 -6.90 -12.70 5.53
N ALA A 119 -7.61 -12.87 6.68
CA ALA A 119 -7.00 -13.35 7.91
C ALA A 119 -6.49 -14.79 7.76
N ARG A 120 -7.17 -15.62 6.99
CA ARG A 120 -6.70 -16.99 6.72
C ARG A 120 -5.44 -17.00 5.85
N GLN A 121 -5.30 -16.05 4.95
CA GLN A 121 -4.14 -15.92 4.06
C GLN A 121 -2.94 -15.29 4.76
N THR A 122 -3.15 -14.35 5.66
CA THR A 122 -2.10 -13.62 6.39
C THR A 122 -2.43 -13.55 7.89
N PRO A 123 -2.43 -14.70 8.61
CA PRO A 123 -2.96 -14.76 9.98
C PRO A 123 -2.21 -13.88 10.97
N GLU A 124 -0.89 -13.88 10.95
CA GLU A 124 -0.10 -13.07 11.90
C GLU A 124 -0.35 -11.57 11.70
N ARG A 125 -0.35 -11.12 10.46
CA ARG A 125 -0.63 -9.72 10.13
C ARG A 125 -2.05 -9.34 10.54
N ALA A 126 -3.03 -10.18 10.21
CA ALA A 126 -4.42 -9.95 10.54
C ALA A 126 -4.64 -9.85 12.05
N HIS A 127 -4.01 -10.71 12.84
CA HIS A 127 -4.09 -10.66 14.30
C HIS A 127 -3.51 -9.37 14.87
N ARG A 128 -2.35 -8.94 14.39
CA ARG A 128 -1.77 -7.67 14.84
C ARG A 128 -2.69 -6.48 14.52
N LEU A 129 -3.20 -6.42 13.30
CA LEU A 129 -4.06 -5.32 12.89
C LEU A 129 -5.43 -5.35 13.58
N ALA A 130 -5.98 -6.54 13.83
CA ALA A 130 -7.23 -6.69 14.59
C ALA A 130 -7.04 -6.21 16.04
N THR A 131 -5.94 -6.55 16.69
CA THR A 131 -5.61 -6.04 18.02
C THR A 131 -5.47 -4.52 18.02
N GLN A 132 -4.79 -3.96 17.01
CA GLN A 132 -4.66 -2.51 16.85
C GLN A 132 -6.00 -1.81 16.64
N MET A 133 -6.90 -2.43 15.86
CA MET A 133 -8.26 -1.93 15.67
C MET A 133 -9.05 -1.92 16.98
N GLU A 134 -8.99 -3.03 17.73
CA GLU A 134 -9.72 -3.18 18.99
C GLU A 134 -9.22 -2.18 20.05
N THR A 135 -7.91 -2.14 20.27
CA THR A 135 -7.32 -1.34 21.35
C THR A 135 -7.14 0.14 21.00
N GLY A 136 -6.94 0.46 19.73
CA GLY A 136 -6.58 1.80 19.30
C GLY A 136 -5.14 2.17 19.63
N GLU A 137 -4.28 1.19 19.86
CA GLU A 137 -2.87 1.37 20.17
C GLU A 137 -2.01 0.69 19.10
N TRP A 138 -0.79 1.22 18.89
CA TRP A 138 0.16 0.59 17.98
C TRP A 138 0.59 -0.79 18.50
N VAL A 139 0.67 -1.75 17.60
CA VAL A 139 1.06 -3.14 17.91
C VAL A 139 2.33 -3.52 17.13
#